data_3abaa848c018b539632536ec21743692
#
_entry.id   3abaa848c018b539632536ec21743692
#
_cell.length_a   1.000
_cell.length_b   1.000
_cell.length_c   1.000
_cell.angle_alpha   90.00
_cell.angle_beta   90.00
_cell.angle_gamma   90.00
#
_symmetry.space_group_name_H-M   'P 1'
#
loop_
_entity.id
_entity.type
_entity.pdbx_description
1 polymer ?
#
loop_
_entity_poly.entity_id
_entity_poly.type
_entity_poly.pdbx_seq_one_letter_code
_entity_poly.pdbx_strand_id
1 'polypeptide(L)'
;MIHKYDVIIVGAGAAGMMCAIESGKRGKSVLLVDHSAKIGEKIRISGGGRCNFTNIHAQPKNFISQNPNFSISALNQYTQHDFIELIEKYNIAYHEKTLGQLFCDQKSQLVIDMLLSECNQANVLIKKSFKVESIEKIDNEYIVINDNNISITN
;
A
#
# COMPACT_ATOMS: atom_id res chain seq x y z
N MET A 1 21.43 4.60 -15.55
CA MET A 1 21.61 3.16 -15.25
C MET A 1 20.23 2.51 -15.34
N ILE A 2 20.16 1.35 -15.99
CA ILE A 2 18.93 0.55 -16.09
C ILE A 2 18.92 -0.42 -14.91
N HIS A 3 17.82 -0.42 -14.15
CA HIS A 3 17.62 -1.33 -13.02
C HIS A 3 16.45 -2.27 -13.33
N LYS A 4 16.63 -3.57 -13.09
CA LYS A 4 15.57 -4.56 -13.27
C LYS A 4 14.95 -4.97 -11.92
N TYR A 5 13.63 -5.12 -11.91
CA TYR A 5 12.84 -5.56 -10.77
C TYR A 5 11.80 -6.61 -11.23
N ASP A 6 11.38 -7.49 -10.34
CA ASP A 6 10.23 -8.37 -10.62
C ASP A 6 8.91 -7.60 -10.60
N VAL A 7 8.83 -6.56 -9.76
CA VAL A 7 7.60 -5.76 -9.57
C VAL A 7 7.95 -4.29 -9.42
N ILE A 8 7.31 -3.43 -10.18
CA ILE A 8 7.34 -1.97 -9.99
C ILE A 8 5.95 -1.50 -9.64
N ILE A 9 5.82 -0.78 -8.52
CA ILE A 9 4.55 -0.27 -8.01
C ILE A 9 4.59 1.25 -8.04
N VAL A 10 3.59 1.85 -8.68
CA VAL A 10 3.45 3.31 -8.79
C VAL A 10 2.42 3.80 -7.79
N GLY A 11 2.86 4.58 -6.83
CA GLY A 11 2.07 5.16 -5.75
C GLY A 11 2.30 4.49 -4.40
N ALA A 12 2.95 5.19 -3.47
CA ALA A 12 3.23 4.73 -2.11
C ALA A 12 2.12 5.17 -1.11
N GLY A 13 0.87 4.95 -1.50
CA GLY A 13 -0.29 4.98 -0.61
C GLY A 13 -0.49 3.63 0.10
N ALA A 14 -1.59 3.48 0.85
CA ALA A 14 -1.90 2.24 1.57
C ALA A 14 -1.87 1.00 0.67
N ALA A 15 -2.57 1.05 -0.46
CA ALA A 15 -2.63 -0.08 -1.40
C ALA A 15 -1.27 -0.42 -2.01
N GLY A 16 -0.49 0.60 -2.42
CA GLY A 16 0.84 0.38 -3.00
C GLY A 16 1.82 -0.20 -1.99
N MET A 17 1.83 0.31 -0.76
CA MET A 17 2.68 -0.24 0.30
C MET A 17 2.29 -1.69 0.64
N MET A 18 1.00 -2.00 0.77
CA MET A 18 0.55 -3.39 1.02
C MET A 18 0.91 -4.32 -0.14
N CYS A 19 0.72 -3.89 -1.39
CA CYS A 19 1.14 -4.65 -2.57
C CYS A 19 2.66 -4.92 -2.57
N ALA A 20 3.46 -3.91 -2.21
CA ALA A 20 4.91 -4.03 -2.13
C ALA A 20 5.35 -5.01 -1.03
N ILE A 21 4.75 -4.92 0.16
CA ILE A 21 4.99 -5.82 1.29
C ILE A 21 4.71 -7.26 0.88
N GLU A 22 3.54 -7.51 0.31
CA GLU A 22 3.13 -8.86 -0.09
C GLU A 22 3.99 -9.44 -1.21
N SER A 23 4.42 -8.60 -2.16
CA SER A 23 5.33 -9.02 -3.22
C SER A 23 6.71 -9.36 -2.67
N GLY A 24 7.25 -8.50 -1.80
CA GLY A 24 8.55 -8.71 -1.16
C GLY A 24 8.57 -9.95 -0.25
N LYS A 25 7.51 -10.19 0.54
CA LYS A 25 7.35 -11.40 1.35
C LYS A 25 7.37 -12.69 0.51
N ARG A 26 7.01 -12.61 -0.78
CA ARG A 26 7.09 -13.71 -1.75
C ARG A 26 8.45 -13.80 -2.45
N GLY A 27 9.46 -13.09 -1.96
CA GLY A 27 10.83 -13.13 -2.48
C GLY A 27 11.03 -12.37 -3.79
N LYS A 28 10.10 -11.48 -4.16
CA LYS A 28 10.23 -10.65 -5.36
C LYS A 28 11.11 -9.42 -5.08
N SER A 29 11.92 -9.04 -6.08
CA SER A 29 12.59 -7.74 -6.08
C SER A 29 11.57 -6.65 -6.41
N VAL A 30 11.35 -5.73 -5.47
CA VAL A 30 10.26 -4.74 -5.55
C VAL A 30 10.80 -3.32 -5.52
N LEU A 31 10.36 -2.52 -6.50
CA LEU A 31 10.52 -1.07 -6.51
C LEU A 31 9.15 -0.40 -6.29
N LEU A 32 9.03 0.37 -5.23
CA LEU A 32 7.86 1.22 -4.95
C LEU A 32 8.23 2.68 -5.20
N VAL A 33 7.54 3.35 -6.10
CA VAL A 33 7.81 4.75 -6.46
C VAL A 33 6.63 5.65 -6.13
N ASP A 34 6.91 6.89 -5.74
CA ASP A 34 5.90 7.91 -5.54
C ASP A 34 6.42 9.28 -5.98
N HIS A 35 5.56 10.07 -6.62
CA HIS A 35 5.89 11.44 -7.06
C HIS A 35 6.07 12.40 -5.89
N SER A 36 5.47 12.10 -4.75
CA SER A 36 5.54 12.92 -3.54
C SER A 36 6.83 12.66 -2.75
N ALA A 37 7.36 13.70 -2.13
CA ALA A 37 8.40 13.58 -1.13
C ALA A 37 7.88 12.98 0.19
N LYS A 38 6.56 13.09 0.44
CA LYS A 38 5.86 12.52 1.61
C LYS A 38 4.90 11.45 1.14
N ILE A 39 5.23 10.20 1.41
CA ILE A 39 4.36 9.06 1.09
C ILE A 39 3.23 8.89 2.11
N GLY A 40 2.18 8.15 1.72
CA GLY A 40 1.05 7.88 2.59
C GLY A 40 0.13 9.09 2.83
N GLU A 41 0.06 10.04 1.90
CA GLU A 41 -0.65 11.32 2.11
C GLU A 41 -2.14 11.10 2.43
N LYS A 42 -2.83 10.20 1.72
CA LYS A 42 -4.23 9.88 2.02
C LYS A 42 -4.42 9.21 3.38
N ILE A 43 -3.45 8.44 3.85
CA ILE A 43 -3.47 7.88 5.22
C ILE A 43 -3.33 9.03 6.22
N ARG A 44 -2.40 9.94 5.96
CA ARG A 44 -2.07 11.07 6.83
C ARG A 44 -3.27 11.95 7.13
N ILE A 45 -4.08 12.28 6.11
CA ILE A 45 -5.24 13.17 6.24
C ILE A 45 -6.54 12.43 6.58
N SER A 46 -6.58 11.11 6.45
CA SER A 46 -7.79 10.33 6.72
C SER A 46 -8.21 10.42 8.19
N GLY A 47 -9.50 10.39 8.42
CA GLY A 47 -10.06 10.42 9.77
C GLY A 47 -9.68 11.66 10.59
N GLY A 48 -9.44 12.82 9.93
CA GLY A 48 -8.99 14.04 10.61
C GLY A 48 -7.58 13.90 11.19
N GLY A 49 -6.70 13.15 10.54
CA GLY A 49 -5.32 12.91 10.96
C GLY A 49 -5.13 11.75 11.93
N ARG A 50 -6.20 11.03 12.27
CA ARG A 50 -6.17 9.84 13.15
C ARG A 50 -6.23 8.51 12.41
N CYS A 51 -6.33 8.52 11.10
CA CYS A 51 -6.48 7.35 10.24
C CYS A 51 -7.68 6.47 10.63
N ASN A 52 -8.76 6.59 9.87
CA ASN A 52 -9.78 5.53 9.86
C ASN A 52 -9.20 4.37 9.05
N PHE A 53 -8.63 3.38 9.72
CA PHE A 53 -7.82 2.36 9.05
C PHE A 53 -8.63 1.14 8.60
N THR A 54 -9.76 0.84 9.25
CA THR A 54 -10.68 -0.22 8.79
C THR A 54 -12.07 -0.08 9.44
N ASN A 55 -12.96 -1.03 9.07
CA ASN A 55 -14.26 -1.22 9.71
C ASN A 55 -14.42 -2.71 10.03
N ILE A 56 -14.77 -3.03 11.29
CA ILE A 56 -14.92 -4.41 11.77
C ILE A 56 -16.02 -5.19 11.03
N HIS A 57 -16.97 -4.48 10.42
CA HIS A 57 -18.08 -5.07 9.65
C HIS A 57 -17.81 -5.12 8.14
N ALA A 58 -16.57 -4.83 7.70
CA ALA A 58 -16.22 -4.86 6.28
C ALA A 58 -16.46 -6.25 5.69
N GLN A 59 -17.28 -6.31 4.64
CA GLN A 59 -17.65 -7.54 3.93
C GLN A 59 -17.76 -7.25 2.43
N PRO A 60 -17.63 -8.26 1.56
CA PRO A 60 -17.74 -8.06 0.11
C PRO A 60 -18.99 -7.29 -0.32
N LYS A 61 -20.13 -7.51 0.33
CA LYS A 61 -21.39 -6.79 0.05
C LYS A 61 -21.33 -5.27 0.25
N ASN A 62 -20.35 -4.78 1.01
CA ASN A 62 -20.16 -3.34 1.24
C ASN A 62 -19.42 -2.65 0.09
N PHE A 63 -18.85 -3.41 -0.86
CA PHE A 63 -18.12 -2.91 -2.01
C PHE A 63 -19.05 -2.87 -3.23
N ILE A 64 -19.71 -1.72 -3.41
CA ILE A 64 -20.68 -1.53 -4.49
C ILE A 64 -19.96 -1.30 -5.81
N SER A 65 -20.19 -2.19 -6.77
CA SER A 65 -19.64 -2.10 -8.12
C SER A 65 -20.54 -2.82 -9.12
N GLN A 66 -20.29 -2.62 -10.42
CA GLN A 66 -20.97 -3.37 -11.49
C GLN A 66 -20.64 -4.86 -11.45
N ASN A 67 -19.48 -5.25 -10.92
CA ASN A 67 -19.12 -6.65 -10.67
C ASN A 67 -19.09 -6.91 -9.15
N PRO A 68 -20.19 -7.38 -8.54
CA PRO A 68 -20.27 -7.61 -7.09
C PRO A 68 -19.30 -8.70 -6.58
N ASN A 69 -18.81 -9.55 -7.46
CA ASN A 69 -17.87 -10.63 -7.11
C ASN A 69 -16.40 -10.20 -7.15
N PHE A 70 -16.10 -9.02 -7.68
CA PHE A 70 -14.72 -8.56 -7.92
C PHE A 70 -13.85 -8.57 -6.65
N SER A 71 -14.41 -8.13 -5.52
CA SER A 71 -13.64 -7.99 -4.27
C SER A 71 -13.62 -9.25 -3.40
N ILE A 72 -14.44 -10.27 -3.69
CA ILE A 72 -14.64 -11.43 -2.80
C ILE A 72 -13.32 -12.15 -2.52
N SER A 73 -12.56 -12.49 -3.57
CA SER A 73 -11.31 -13.24 -3.43
C SER A 73 -10.28 -12.47 -2.59
N ALA A 74 -10.09 -11.19 -2.89
CA ALA A 74 -9.12 -10.36 -2.19
C ALA A 74 -9.49 -10.20 -0.70
N LEU A 75 -10.75 -9.91 -0.39
CA LEU A 75 -11.22 -9.70 0.98
C LEU A 75 -11.24 -10.99 1.81
N ASN A 76 -11.35 -12.16 1.16
CA ASN A 76 -11.23 -13.45 1.86
C ASN A 76 -9.77 -13.86 2.10
N GLN A 77 -8.82 -13.36 1.31
CA GLN A 77 -7.39 -13.64 1.48
C GLN A 77 -6.71 -12.69 2.46
N TYR A 78 -7.23 -11.46 2.59
CA TYR A 78 -6.76 -10.46 3.54
C TYR A 78 -7.96 -9.69 4.08
N THR A 79 -8.32 -10.02 5.30
CA THR A 79 -9.52 -9.51 5.96
C THR A 79 -9.23 -8.23 6.75
N GLN A 80 -10.28 -7.57 7.23
CA GLN A 80 -10.12 -6.47 8.19
C GLN A 80 -9.43 -6.92 9.50
N HIS A 81 -9.61 -8.19 9.89
CA HIS A 81 -8.98 -8.73 11.10
C HIS A 81 -7.47 -8.88 10.94
N ASP A 82 -6.99 -9.33 9.77
CA ASP A 82 -5.55 -9.41 9.47
C ASP A 82 -4.89 -8.03 9.58
N PHE A 83 -5.60 -6.96 9.16
CA PHE A 83 -5.05 -5.61 9.29
C PHE A 83 -5.10 -5.12 10.75
N ILE A 84 -6.12 -5.49 11.52
CA ILE A 84 -6.20 -5.19 12.97
C ILE A 84 -5.04 -5.88 13.69
N GLU A 85 -4.78 -7.16 13.42
CA GLU A 85 -3.65 -7.89 13.99
C GLU A 85 -2.31 -7.21 13.66
N LEU A 86 -2.16 -6.68 12.45
CA LEU A 86 -0.97 -5.91 12.09
C LEU A 86 -0.84 -4.62 12.90
N ILE A 87 -1.92 -3.88 13.12
CA ILE A 87 -1.97 -2.69 13.99
C ILE A 87 -1.55 -3.05 15.43
N GLU A 88 -2.08 -4.15 15.96
CA GLU A 88 -1.78 -4.65 17.31
C GLU A 88 -0.34 -5.12 17.45
N LYS A 89 0.22 -5.81 16.44
CA LYS A 89 1.63 -6.21 16.38
C LYS A 89 2.58 -5.03 16.58
N TYR A 90 2.20 -3.85 16.11
CA TYR A 90 2.97 -2.62 16.27
C TYR A 90 2.58 -1.79 17.49
N ASN A 91 1.71 -2.33 18.36
CA ASN A 91 1.22 -1.66 19.58
C ASN A 91 0.61 -0.27 19.30
N ILE A 92 -0.08 -0.13 18.17
CA ILE A 92 -0.80 1.10 17.82
C ILE A 92 -2.16 1.06 18.51
N ALA A 93 -2.38 1.94 19.49
CA ALA A 93 -3.64 2.06 20.20
C ALA A 93 -4.74 2.62 19.26
N TYR A 94 -5.94 2.06 19.37
CA TYR A 94 -7.09 2.45 18.56
C TYR A 94 -8.40 2.29 19.32
N HIS A 95 -9.45 2.91 18.81
CA HIS A 95 -10.82 2.77 19.32
C HIS A 95 -11.83 2.63 18.20
N GLU A 96 -12.95 2.02 18.51
CA GLU A 96 -14.15 2.06 17.68
C GLU A 96 -14.89 3.38 17.91
N LYS A 97 -15.22 4.09 16.82
CA LYS A 97 -15.95 5.35 16.88
C LYS A 97 -17.45 5.13 16.71
N THR A 98 -17.88 4.84 15.50
CA THR A 98 -19.29 4.58 15.15
C THR A 98 -19.36 3.52 14.06
N LEU A 99 -20.40 2.66 14.13
CA LEU A 99 -20.71 1.69 13.09
C LEU A 99 -19.51 0.79 12.68
N GLY A 100 -18.68 0.43 13.65
CA GLY A 100 -17.55 -0.46 13.44
C GLY A 100 -16.31 0.21 12.84
N GLN A 101 -16.29 1.54 12.71
CA GLN A 101 -15.11 2.28 12.20
C GLN A 101 -14.00 2.32 13.25
N LEU A 102 -12.80 1.89 12.88
CA LEU A 102 -11.64 1.90 13.77
C LEU A 102 -10.69 3.06 13.43
N PHE A 103 -10.32 3.82 14.46
CA PHE A 103 -9.43 4.98 14.36
C PHE A 103 -8.25 4.83 15.32
N CYS A 104 -7.07 5.25 14.88
CA CYS A 104 -5.93 5.36 15.80
C CYS A 104 -6.19 6.43 16.87
N ASP A 105 -5.80 6.13 18.11
CA ASP A 105 -5.93 7.09 19.22
C ASP A 105 -5.00 8.28 19.06
N GLN A 106 -3.84 8.03 18.46
CA GLN A 106 -2.81 9.02 18.23
C GLN A 106 -2.85 9.51 16.76
N LYS A 107 -1.68 9.70 16.15
CA LYS A 107 -1.53 10.25 14.79
C LYS A 107 -1.52 9.14 13.75
N SER A 108 -2.11 9.41 12.60
CA SER A 108 -2.04 8.56 11.39
C SER A 108 -0.60 8.22 10.96
N GLN A 109 0.38 9.01 11.40
CA GLN A 109 1.80 8.76 11.13
C GLN A 109 2.23 7.37 11.62
N LEU A 110 1.71 6.87 12.74
CA LEU A 110 2.05 5.53 13.25
C LEU A 110 1.70 4.42 12.26
N VAL A 111 0.57 4.54 11.57
CA VAL A 111 0.18 3.57 10.52
C VAL A 111 1.12 3.65 9.32
N ILE A 112 1.56 4.86 8.95
CA ILE A 112 2.52 5.04 7.86
C ILE A 112 3.88 4.43 8.25
N ASP A 113 4.35 4.67 9.46
CA ASP A 113 5.62 4.16 9.98
C ASP A 113 5.61 2.62 10.06
N MET A 114 4.48 2.05 10.49
CA MET A 114 4.24 0.60 10.48
C MET A 114 4.37 0.03 9.07
N LEU A 115 3.67 0.60 8.09
CA LEU A 115 3.72 0.13 6.70
C LEU A 115 5.13 0.29 6.10
N LEU A 116 5.84 1.35 6.43
CA LEU A 116 7.24 1.54 6.03
C LEU A 116 8.17 0.50 6.66
N SER A 117 7.94 0.16 7.91
CA SER A 117 8.69 -0.91 8.60
C SER A 117 8.46 -2.27 7.94
N GLU A 118 7.21 -2.62 7.62
CA GLU A 118 6.90 -3.85 6.88
C GLU A 118 7.52 -3.86 5.47
N CYS A 119 7.50 -2.73 4.75
CA CYS A 119 8.19 -2.59 3.47
C CYS A 119 9.70 -2.87 3.60
N ASN A 120 10.33 -2.30 4.64
CA ASN A 120 11.76 -2.50 4.89
C ASN A 120 12.08 -3.96 5.22
N GLN A 121 11.26 -4.62 6.06
CA GLN A 121 11.40 -6.05 6.39
C GLN A 121 11.22 -6.94 5.16
N ALA A 122 10.40 -6.52 4.21
CA ALA A 122 10.18 -7.20 2.93
C ALA A 122 11.20 -6.81 1.83
N ASN A 123 12.27 -6.09 2.18
CA ASN A 123 13.32 -5.62 1.27
C ASN A 123 12.81 -4.79 0.07
N VAL A 124 11.74 -4.04 0.27
CA VAL A 124 11.20 -3.14 -0.77
C VAL A 124 12.09 -1.91 -0.93
N LEU A 125 12.52 -1.63 -2.15
CA LEU A 125 13.18 -0.37 -2.47
C LEU A 125 12.13 0.72 -2.70
N ILE A 126 12.19 1.80 -1.91
CA ILE A 126 11.25 2.93 -2.04
C ILE A 126 11.97 4.14 -2.61
N LYS A 127 11.46 4.69 -3.72
CA LYS A 127 11.91 5.96 -4.30
C LYS A 127 10.82 7.02 -4.20
N LYS A 128 11.09 8.06 -3.43
CA LYS A 128 10.24 9.27 -3.30
C LYS A 128 10.63 10.30 -4.35
N SER A 129 9.76 11.28 -4.57
CA SER A 129 9.97 12.34 -5.56
C SER A 129 10.29 11.77 -6.96
N PHE A 130 9.74 10.61 -7.24
CA PHE A 130 9.90 9.89 -8.49
C PHE A 130 8.61 10.03 -9.30
N LYS A 131 8.59 11.01 -10.19
CA LYS A 131 7.46 11.23 -11.10
C LYS A 131 7.61 10.29 -12.30
N VAL A 132 6.68 9.35 -12.44
CA VAL A 132 6.59 8.52 -13.64
C VAL A 132 6.08 9.39 -14.79
N GLU A 133 6.80 9.41 -15.91
CA GLU A 133 6.45 10.15 -17.12
C GLU A 133 5.76 9.25 -18.14
N SER A 134 6.30 8.06 -18.35
CA SER A 134 5.70 7.06 -19.21
C SER A 134 5.90 5.65 -18.68
N ILE A 135 5.01 4.76 -19.11
CA ILE A 135 5.13 3.32 -18.95
C ILE A 135 4.97 2.72 -20.34
N GLU A 136 5.98 2.03 -20.81
CA GLU A 136 6.01 1.41 -22.13
C GLU A 136 6.06 -0.11 -21.98
N LYS A 137 5.40 -0.83 -22.87
CA LYS A 137 5.52 -2.27 -22.96
C LYS A 137 6.31 -2.60 -24.22
N ILE A 138 7.47 -3.24 -24.03
CA ILE A 138 8.31 -3.73 -25.12
C ILE A 138 8.48 -5.23 -24.91
N ASP A 139 7.99 -6.01 -25.87
CA ASP A 139 7.92 -7.47 -25.76
C ASP A 139 7.16 -7.91 -24.48
N ASN A 140 7.85 -8.58 -23.57
CA ASN A 140 7.28 -9.02 -22.29
C ASN A 140 7.74 -8.17 -21.09
N GLU A 141 8.46 -7.09 -21.34
CA GLU A 141 8.95 -6.19 -20.27
C GLU A 141 8.14 -4.90 -20.24
N TYR A 142 7.93 -4.35 -19.02
CA TYR A 142 7.41 -3.00 -18.84
C TYR A 142 8.55 -2.07 -18.48
N ILE A 143 8.65 -0.94 -19.17
CA ILE A 143 9.67 0.08 -18.95
C ILE A 143 8.99 1.27 -18.27
N VAL A 144 9.44 1.58 -17.07
CA VAL A 144 8.97 2.77 -16.32
C VAL A 144 10.04 3.85 -16.43
N ILE A 145 9.64 4.97 -17.01
CA ILE A 145 10.54 6.09 -17.33
C ILE A 145 10.24 7.29 -16.44
N ASN A 146 11.28 7.91 -15.97
CA ASN A 146 11.27 9.20 -15.30
C ASN A 146 12.47 10.01 -15.81
N ASP A 147 12.50 11.34 -15.64
CA ASP A 147 13.49 12.29 -16.17
C ASP A 147 14.96 11.82 -16.13
N ASN A 148 15.33 10.99 -15.16
CA ASN A 148 16.73 10.60 -14.91
C ASN A 148 16.96 9.09 -14.82
N ASN A 149 15.91 8.25 -14.89
CA ASN A 149 16.03 6.81 -14.64
C ASN A 149 15.07 6.01 -15.51
N ILE A 150 15.55 4.85 -15.94
CA ILE A 150 14.76 3.81 -16.57
C ILE A 150 14.74 2.61 -15.63
N SER A 151 13.57 2.09 -15.30
CA SER A 151 13.41 0.87 -14.52
C SER A 151 12.57 -0.11 -15.31
N ILE A 152 12.96 -1.38 -15.32
CA ILE A 152 12.33 -2.43 -16.13
C ILE A 152 11.77 -3.51 -15.20
N THR A 153 10.58 -4.02 -15.52
CA THR A 153 9.97 -5.19 -14.86
C THR A 153 9.48 -6.17 -15.91
N ASN A 154 9.54 -7.45 -15.58
CA ASN A 154 9.01 -8.55 -16.40
C ASN A 154 7.51 -8.72 -16.17
#